data_081de720040ccee6b0a5d82ff451ae10
#
_entry.id   081de720040ccee6b0a5d82ff451ae10
#
_cell.length_a   1.000
_cell.length_b   1.000
_cell.length_c   1.000
_cell.angle_alpha   90.00
_cell.angle_beta   90.00
_cell.angle_gamma   90.00
#
_symmetry.space_group_name_H-M   'P 1'
#
loop_
_entity.id
_entity.type
_entity.pdbx_description
1 polymer ?
#
loop_
_entity_poly.entity_id
_entity_poly.type
_entity_poly.pdbx_seq_one_letter_code
_entity_poly.pdbx_strand_id
1 'polypeptide(L)'
;MDSPFTTKVTILHQGHIGDIIAFIPIYRKLNATRILVTDAAWGEPMTGYKYDSLKPLLDSQGIPSDLNQFTSSIDYDTTNWRECYKDHISLMDSQARYLHVVDRKTGHMEITEPWLKVEPNESLRGRVVINRSARYRNDKFPWSKVVEHYGKDAVFIGTDHEYNDFVQSFGQIPRHLTKDCLEVARAIAASKLYVGNQSSAYWIAAGLRIPLLQEVYEHAPNSIIRYPGAVYCFDGNIDFESLPK
;
A
#
# COMPACT_ATOMS: atom_id res chain seq x y z
N MET A 1 38.23 8.58 -13.55
CA MET A 1 38.04 9.66 -12.56
C MET A 1 36.72 9.35 -11.86
N ASP A 2 36.88 8.78 -10.69
CA ASP A 2 35.73 8.33 -9.89
C ASP A 2 34.97 9.52 -9.38
N SER A 3 33.64 9.45 -9.58
CA SER A 3 32.69 10.46 -9.13
C SER A 3 32.80 10.64 -7.62
N PRO A 4 32.77 11.89 -7.11
CA PRO A 4 32.89 12.16 -5.68
C PRO A 4 31.73 11.56 -4.92
N PHE A 5 32.05 10.89 -3.84
CA PHE A 5 31.23 10.49 -2.68
C PHE A 5 29.72 10.82 -2.79
N THR A 6 28.94 9.91 -3.33
CA THR A 6 27.50 9.91 -3.04
C THR A 6 27.37 9.59 -1.55
N THR A 7 27.03 10.60 -0.76
CA THR A 7 26.74 10.43 0.68
C THR A 7 25.64 9.40 0.80
N LYS A 8 25.95 8.27 1.41
CA LYS A 8 24.97 7.18 1.62
C LYS A 8 23.96 7.66 2.66
N VAL A 9 22.73 7.89 2.25
CA VAL A 9 21.64 8.30 3.13
C VAL A 9 20.90 7.05 3.59
N THR A 10 20.92 6.79 4.89
CA THR A 10 20.26 5.66 5.55
C THR A 10 19.07 6.14 6.35
N ILE A 11 17.92 5.53 6.12
CA ILE A 11 16.68 5.81 6.84
C ILE A 11 16.35 4.64 7.76
N LEU A 12 16.08 4.90 9.03
CA LEU A 12 15.45 3.95 9.94
C LEU A 12 13.94 4.13 9.88
N HIS A 13 13.20 3.09 9.50
CA HIS A 13 11.75 3.13 9.38
C HIS A 13 11.08 2.14 10.33
N GLN A 14 10.09 2.65 11.07
CA GLN A 14 9.19 1.86 11.89
C GLN A 14 7.78 1.86 11.26
N GLY A 15 7.20 0.69 11.06
CA GLY A 15 5.84 0.59 10.57
C GLY A 15 5.51 -0.80 10.01
N HIS A 16 4.26 -0.95 9.59
CA HIS A 16 3.80 -2.13 8.88
C HIS A 16 4.13 -2.05 7.38
N ILE A 17 3.87 -3.13 6.64
CA ILE A 17 4.13 -3.21 5.18
C ILE A 17 3.52 -2.00 4.45
N GLY A 18 2.27 -1.65 4.74
CA GLY A 18 1.60 -0.50 4.11
C GLY A 18 2.28 0.84 4.39
N ASP A 19 2.79 1.04 5.62
CA ASP A 19 3.49 2.26 6.02
C ASP A 19 4.79 2.43 5.21
N ILE A 20 5.53 1.34 4.98
CA ILE A 20 6.77 1.35 4.20
C ILE A 20 6.49 1.58 2.72
N ILE A 21 5.45 0.96 2.15
CA ILE A 21 5.08 1.19 0.75
C ILE A 21 4.66 2.64 0.54
N ALA A 22 3.89 3.23 1.46
CA ALA A 22 3.53 4.65 1.45
C ALA A 22 4.74 5.58 1.60
N PHE A 23 5.83 5.10 2.18
CA PHE A 23 7.07 5.86 2.40
C PHE A 23 7.96 5.95 1.16
N ILE A 24 7.82 5.08 0.17
CA ILE A 24 8.71 5.02 -1.01
C ILE A 24 8.89 6.37 -1.74
N PRO A 25 7.84 7.20 -1.94
CA PRO A 25 8.02 8.53 -2.54
C PRO A 25 8.94 9.45 -1.71
N ILE A 26 8.83 9.37 -0.39
CA ILE A 26 9.66 10.16 0.55
C ILE A 26 11.11 9.69 0.49
N TYR A 27 11.33 8.36 0.48
CA TYR A 27 12.65 7.76 0.29
C TYR A 27 13.36 8.34 -0.95
N ARG A 28 12.64 8.38 -2.08
CA ARG A 28 13.19 8.91 -3.33
C ARG A 28 13.46 10.42 -3.25
N LYS A 29 12.57 11.19 -2.63
CA LYS A 29 12.71 12.64 -2.47
C LYS A 29 13.90 13.02 -1.58
N LEU A 30 14.24 12.17 -0.62
CA LEU A 30 15.41 12.31 0.25
C LEU A 30 16.71 11.80 -0.40
N ASN A 31 16.65 11.26 -1.63
CA ASN A 31 17.77 10.58 -2.28
C ASN A 31 18.39 9.50 -1.38
N ALA A 32 17.55 8.83 -0.61
CA ALA A 32 18.03 7.78 0.30
C ALA A 32 18.59 6.58 -0.46
N THR A 33 19.57 5.93 0.12
CA THR A 33 20.26 4.79 -0.50
C THR A 33 19.94 3.47 0.19
N ARG A 34 19.32 3.51 1.39
CA ARG A 34 18.99 2.32 2.16
C ARG A 34 17.85 2.59 3.14
N ILE A 35 17.01 1.59 3.37
CA ILE A 35 16.03 1.56 4.46
C ILE A 35 16.40 0.47 5.45
N LEU A 36 16.55 0.82 6.72
CA LEU A 36 16.60 -0.11 7.84
C LEU A 36 15.19 -0.21 8.42
N VAL A 37 14.63 -1.39 8.42
CA VAL A 37 13.30 -1.64 8.99
C VAL A 37 13.46 -2.17 10.39
N THR A 38 12.88 -1.50 11.38
CA THR A 38 12.88 -1.99 12.76
C THR A 38 11.71 -2.93 13.01
N ASP A 39 11.92 -3.96 13.81
CA ASP A 39 10.87 -4.87 14.30
C ASP A 39 9.99 -4.22 15.38
N ALA A 40 10.46 -3.16 16.03
CA ALA A 40 9.66 -2.38 16.94
C ALA A 40 8.59 -1.60 16.18
N ALA A 41 7.33 -1.95 16.33
CA ALA A 41 6.21 -1.24 15.72
C ALA A 41 5.08 -1.06 16.74
N TRP A 42 4.26 -0.03 16.53
CA TRP A 42 3.04 0.14 17.29
C TRP A 42 2.05 -0.99 16.93
N GLY A 43 1.60 -1.71 17.95
CA GLY A 43 0.75 -2.87 17.78
C GLY A 43 1.55 -4.12 17.41
N GLU A 44 1.32 -4.68 16.22
CA GLU A 44 2.06 -5.85 15.77
C GLU A 44 3.43 -5.48 15.18
N PRO A 45 4.52 -6.09 15.66
CA PRO A 45 5.86 -5.80 15.15
C PRO A 45 6.04 -6.23 13.68
N MET A 46 7.00 -5.61 12.99
CA MET A 46 7.50 -6.09 11.71
C MET A 46 8.32 -7.35 11.96
N THR A 47 7.70 -8.51 11.85
CA THR A 47 8.35 -9.80 12.01
C THR A 47 9.15 -10.19 10.76
N GLY A 48 10.07 -11.16 10.89
CA GLY A 48 10.87 -11.63 9.76
C GLY A 48 10.02 -12.01 8.56
N TYR A 49 8.95 -12.80 8.75
CA TYR A 49 8.08 -13.22 7.63
C TYR A 49 7.35 -12.05 6.94
N LYS A 50 6.99 -10.99 7.66
CA LYS A 50 6.40 -9.77 7.05
C LYS A 50 7.44 -9.03 6.23
N TYR A 51 8.67 -8.91 6.75
CA TYR A 51 9.78 -8.31 6.02
C TYR A 51 10.18 -9.15 4.81
N ASP A 52 10.27 -10.46 4.94
CA ASP A 52 10.56 -11.39 3.84
C ASP A 52 9.52 -11.29 2.73
N SER A 53 8.25 -11.07 3.09
CA SER A 53 7.18 -10.78 2.13
C SER A 53 7.34 -9.42 1.44
N LEU A 54 7.81 -8.39 2.13
CA LEU A 54 7.97 -7.04 1.59
C LEU A 54 9.23 -6.89 0.74
N LYS A 55 10.32 -7.53 1.15
CA LYS A 55 11.65 -7.36 0.56
C LYS A 55 11.71 -7.55 -0.97
N PRO A 56 11.08 -8.57 -1.58
CA PRO A 56 11.08 -8.73 -3.04
C PRO A 56 10.49 -7.51 -3.77
N LEU A 57 9.48 -6.86 -3.20
CA LEU A 57 8.93 -5.63 -3.78
C LEU A 57 9.93 -4.48 -3.68
N LEU A 58 10.57 -4.26 -2.53
CA LEU A 58 11.58 -3.22 -2.36
C LEU A 58 12.78 -3.43 -3.29
N ASP A 59 13.29 -4.66 -3.39
CA ASP A 59 14.38 -5.03 -4.29
C ASP A 59 14.02 -4.74 -5.76
N SER A 60 12.78 -5.04 -6.18
CA SER A 60 12.30 -4.74 -7.53
C SER A 60 12.24 -3.23 -7.84
N GLN A 61 12.15 -2.40 -6.80
CA GLN A 61 12.19 -0.93 -6.90
C GLN A 61 13.59 -0.35 -6.79
N GLY A 62 14.64 -1.20 -6.66
CA GLY A 62 16.01 -0.77 -6.44
C GLY A 62 16.23 -0.12 -5.06
N ILE A 63 15.48 -0.54 -4.05
CA ILE A 63 15.54 0.00 -2.68
C ILE A 63 16.24 -1.03 -1.78
N PRO A 64 17.53 -0.87 -1.49
CA PRO A 64 18.24 -1.70 -0.53
C PRO A 64 17.60 -1.59 0.85
N SER A 65 17.31 -2.73 1.46
CA SER A 65 16.66 -2.76 2.79
C SER A 65 17.20 -3.90 3.65
N ASP A 66 17.14 -3.73 4.96
CA ASP A 66 17.50 -4.75 5.95
C ASP A 66 16.59 -4.65 7.18
N LEU A 67 16.37 -5.81 7.83
CA LEU A 67 15.66 -5.89 9.08
C LEU A 67 16.63 -5.84 10.26
N ASN A 68 16.41 -4.95 11.22
CA ASN A 68 17.11 -4.86 12.52
C ASN A 68 18.66 -4.79 12.50
N GLN A 69 19.25 -4.32 11.40
CA GLN A 69 20.70 -4.17 11.33
C GLN A 69 21.16 -2.74 11.66
N PHE A 70 21.31 -2.43 12.93
CA PHE A 70 21.75 -1.11 13.42
C PHE A 70 23.28 -0.87 13.35
N THR A 71 23.96 -1.45 12.41
CA THR A 71 25.41 -1.33 12.27
C THR A 71 25.88 -0.10 11.52
N SER A 72 24.96 0.68 10.96
CA SER A 72 25.25 1.85 10.13
C SER A 72 24.81 3.14 10.83
N SER A 73 25.42 4.26 10.49
CA SER A 73 24.87 5.58 10.85
C SER A 73 23.49 5.76 10.24
N ILE A 74 22.57 6.33 11.00
CA ILE A 74 21.21 6.66 10.58
C ILE A 74 21.19 8.15 10.33
N ASP A 75 20.77 8.58 9.13
CA ASP A 75 20.64 9.98 8.76
C ASP A 75 19.23 10.50 9.09
N TYR A 76 18.22 9.65 8.90
CA TYR A 76 16.83 9.95 9.22
C TYR A 76 16.20 8.83 10.04
N ASP A 77 15.75 9.16 11.24
CA ASP A 77 15.00 8.27 12.11
C ASP A 77 13.50 8.57 11.99
N THR A 78 12.72 7.62 11.49
CA THR A 78 11.26 7.77 11.34
C THR A 78 10.47 6.98 12.37
N THR A 79 11.09 6.50 13.46
CA THR A 79 10.41 5.66 14.46
C THR A 79 9.23 6.36 15.13
N ASN A 80 9.29 7.69 15.24
CA ASN A 80 8.25 8.51 15.88
C ASN A 80 7.35 9.26 14.88
N TRP A 81 7.29 8.87 13.60
CA TRP A 81 6.50 9.58 12.60
C TRP A 81 5.01 9.74 12.97
N ARG A 82 4.50 8.87 13.84
CA ARG A 82 3.12 8.94 14.35
C ARG A 82 2.82 10.17 15.20
N GLU A 83 3.82 10.93 15.63
CA GLU A 83 3.61 12.26 16.24
C GLU A 83 2.93 13.24 15.30
N CYS A 84 3.14 13.07 13.99
CA CYS A 84 2.48 13.87 12.96
C CYS A 84 1.21 13.22 12.40
N TYR A 85 0.85 12.03 12.90
CA TYR A 85 -0.33 11.30 12.46
C TYR A 85 -1.61 11.98 12.95
N LYS A 86 -2.60 12.05 12.05
CA LYS A 86 -3.99 12.39 12.32
C LYS A 86 -4.88 11.49 11.47
N ASP A 87 -6.04 11.10 11.97
CA ASP A 87 -6.93 10.15 11.29
C ASP A 87 -7.36 10.59 9.88
N HIS A 88 -7.41 11.89 9.63
CA HIS A 88 -7.79 12.49 8.34
C HIS A 88 -6.60 12.89 7.45
N ILE A 89 -5.37 12.61 7.88
CA ILE A 89 -4.14 12.87 7.10
C ILE A 89 -3.60 11.54 6.59
N SER A 90 -3.21 11.48 5.32
CA SER A 90 -2.67 10.24 4.77
C SER A 90 -1.40 9.80 5.52
N LEU A 91 -1.16 8.48 5.57
CA LEU A 91 0.07 7.93 6.17
C LEU A 91 1.32 8.52 5.50
N MET A 92 1.28 8.72 4.19
CA MET A 92 2.37 9.35 3.43
C MET A 92 2.63 10.79 3.90
N ASP A 93 1.58 11.60 4.00
CA ASP A 93 1.73 12.99 4.43
C ASP A 93 2.20 13.09 5.88
N SER A 94 1.73 12.22 6.76
CA SER A 94 2.16 12.17 8.15
C SER A 94 3.66 11.91 8.27
N GLN A 95 4.18 10.97 7.49
CA GLN A 95 5.61 10.66 7.44
C GLN A 95 6.43 11.80 6.80
N ALA A 96 5.93 12.40 5.71
CA ALA A 96 6.59 13.51 5.04
C ALA A 96 6.66 14.77 5.92
N ARG A 97 5.62 15.04 6.69
CA ARG A 97 5.58 16.12 7.69
C ARG A 97 6.57 15.90 8.82
N TYR A 98 6.65 14.66 9.32
CA TYR A 98 7.58 14.31 10.38
C TYR A 98 9.03 14.57 9.97
N LEU A 99 9.40 14.19 8.75
CA LEU A 99 10.74 14.38 8.21
C LEU A 99 11.00 15.77 7.61
N HIS A 100 10.05 16.70 7.73
CA HIS A 100 10.14 18.04 7.12
C HIS A 100 10.37 18.04 5.59
N VAL A 101 9.97 16.96 4.92
CA VAL A 101 9.98 16.86 3.44
C VAL A 101 8.92 17.77 2.83
N VAL A 102 7.87 18.03 3.61
CA VAL A 102 6.83 19.05 3.37
C VAL A 102 6.60 19.86 4.63
N ASP A 103 5.84 20.96 4.56
CA ASP A 103 5.50 21.76 5.74
C ASP A 103 4.84 20.87 6.84
N ARG A 104 5.29 21.03 8.08
CA ARG A 104 4.90 20.14 9.19
C ARG A 104 3.41 20.23 9.53
N LYS A 105 2.78 21.38 9.30
CA LYS A 105 1.37 21.60 9.69
C LYS A 105 0.39 21.36 8.55
N THR A 106 0.74 21.80 7.35
CA THR A 106 -0.18 21.90 6.23
C THR A 106 0.29 21.19 4.97
N GLY A 107 1.57 20.76 4.93
CA GLY A 107 2.17 20.19 3.73
C GLY A 107 1.57 18.85 3.32
N HIS A 108 1.49 18.63 2.02
CA HIS A 108 1.08 17.39 1.37
C HIS A 108 2.12 16.95 0.35
N MET A 109 2.26 15.63 0.19
CA MET A 109 3.08 15.07 -0.89
C MET A 109 2.31 15.15 -2.21
N GLU A 110 2.83 15.92 -3.13
CA GLU A 110 2.34 15.90 -4.51
C GLU A 110 2.94 14.69 -5.22
N ILE A 111 2.09 13.75 -5.56
CA ILE A 111 2.46 12.54 -6.32
C ILE A 111 1.69 12.57 -7.64
N THR A 112 2.38 12.85 -8.73
CA THR A 112 1.79 12.90 -10.08
C THR A 112 1.99 11.60 -10.84
N GLU A 113 3.07 10.87 -10.56
CA GLU A 113 3.48 9.67 -11.26
C GLU A 113 3.38 8.41 -10.37
N PRO A 114 3.27 7.21 -10.96
CA PRO A 114 3.39 5.96 -10.22
C PRO A 114 4.71 5.90 -9.44
N TRP A 115 4.65 5.52 -8.17
CA TRP A 115 5.86 5.30 -7.38
C TRP A 115 6.25 3.83 -7.24
N LEU A 116 5.45 2.93 -7.80
CA LEU A 116 5.80 1.52 -8.00
C LEU A 116 5.76 1.18 -9.49
N LYS A 117 6.69 0.33 -9.91
CA LYS A 117 6.75 -0.20 -11.28
C LYS A 117 7.08 -1.69 -11.20
N VAL A 118 6.22 -2.52 -11.73
CA VAL A 118 6.42 -3.98 -11.80
C VAL A 118 5.90 -4.53 -13.11
N GLU A 119 6.46 -5.64 -13.57
CA GLU A 119 5.90 -6.39 -14.68
C GLU A 119 4.57 -7.03 -14.25
N PRO A 120 3.48 -6.85 -15.00
CA PRO A 120 2.19 -7.40 -14.67
C PRO A 120 2.16 -8.94 -14.77
N ASN A 121 1.32 -9.57 -13.98
CA ASN A 121 0.98 -10.98 -14.17
C ASN A 121 -0.04 -11.12 -15.29
N GLU A 122 0.41 -11.48 -16.48
CA GLU A 122 -0.41 -11.53 -17.70
C GLU A 122 -1.62 -12.48 -17.57
N SER A 123 -1.56 -13.51 -16.72
CA SER A 123 -2.70 -14.40 -16.49
C SER A 123 -3.91 -13.72 -15.83
N LEU A 124 -3.71 -12.54 -15.24
CA LEU A 124 -4.73 -11.74 -14.58
C LEU A 124 -5.10 -10.47 -15.36
N ARG A 125 -4.61 -10.33 -16.59
CA ARG A 125 -4.87 -9.15 -17.42
C ARG A 125 -6.37 -8.90 -17.59
N GLY A 126 -6.78 -7.67 -17.28
CA GLY A 126 -8.17 -7.23 -17.38
C GLY A 126 -9.12 -7.77 -16.30
N ARG A 127 -8.60 -8.49 -15.30
CA ARG A 127 -9.41 -8.93 -14.16
C ARG A 127 -9.67 -7.78 -13.18
N VAL A 128 -10.67 -7.95 -12.33
CA VAL A 128 -10.88 -7.12 -11.13
C VAL A 128 -10.22 -7.83 -9.96
N VAL A 129 -9.19 -7.20 -9.39
CA VAL A 129 -8.49 -7.77 -8.23
C VAL A 129 -9.13 -7.28 -6.95
N ILE A 130 -9.56 -8.21 -6.09
CA ILE A 130 -10.21 -7.94 -4.81
C ILE A 130 -9.29 -8.34 -3.66
N ASN A 131 -9.18 -7.46 -2.65
CA ASN A 131 -8.57 -7.76 -1.35
C ASN A 131 -9.38 -7.12 -0.23
N ARG A 132 -9.65 -7.86 0.84
CA ARG A 132 -10.28 -7.32 2.04
C ARG A 132 -9.61 -7.89 3.28
N SER A 133 -8.79 -7.08 3.93
CA SER A 133 -8.14 -7.45 5.19
C SER A 133 -9.12 -7.41 6.37
N ALA A 134 -8.74 -8.00 7.50
CA ALA A 134 -9.58 -8.04 8.69
C ALA A 134 -9.75 -6.68 9.39
N ARG A 135 -8.88 -5.71 9.10
CA ARG A 135 -8.89 -4.37 9.72
C ARG A 135 -9.54 -3.34 8.80
N TYR A 136 -9.95 -2.19 9.37
CA TYR A 136 -10.44 -1.03 8.61
C TYR A 136 -11.62 -1.36 7.70
N ARG A 137 -12.62 -2.05 8.24
CA ARG A 137 -13.84 -2.44 7.54
C ARG A 137 -14.94 -1.40 7.72
N ASN A 138 -15.66 -1.16 6.64
CA ASN A 138 -16.83 -0.29 6.63
C ASN A 138 -18.06 -1.13 6.27
N ASP A 139 -18.97 -1.30 7.23
CA ASP A 139 -20.17 -2.15 7.06
C ASP A 139 -21.17 -1.58 6.03
N LYS A 140 -21.02 -0.29 5.69
CA LYS A 140 -21.85 0.36 4.64
C LYS A 140 -21.35 0.00 3.23
N PHE A 141 -20.10 -0.49 3.08
CA PHE A 141 -19.53 -0.79 1.77
C PHE A 141 -20.27 -1.97 1.11
N PRO A 142 -20.79 -1.82 -0.12
CA PRO A 142 -21.71 -2.79 -0.70
C PRO A 142 -20.99 -3.96 -1.40
N TRP A 143 -20.22 -4.75 -0.66
CA TRP A 143 -19.45 -5.88 -1.19
C TRP A 143 -20.30 -6.87 -2.01
N SER A 144 -21.56 -7.14 -1.59
CA SER A 144 -22.45 -8.02 -2.35
C SER A 144 -22.72 -7.49 -3.76
N LYS A 145 -22.89 -6.16 -3.91
CA LYS A 145 -23.07 -5.53 -5.23
C LYS A 145 -21.77 -5.57 -6.05
N VAL A 146 -20.60 -5.44 -5.42
CA VAL A 146 -19.30 -5.60 -6.09
C VAL A 146 -19.17 -7.01 -6.66
N VAL A 147 -19.51 -8.04 -5.87
CA VAL A 147 -19.48 -9.45 -6.31
C VAL A 147 -20.52 -9.71 -7.40
N GLU A 148 -21.73 -9.18 -7.28
CA GLU A 148 -22.77 -9.29 -8.32
C GLU A 148 -22.32 -8.67 -9.65
N HIS A 149 -21.71 -7.48 -9.59
CA HIS A 149 -21.30 -6.74 -10.79
C HIS A 149 -20.05 -7.33 -11.46
N TYR A 150 -19.02 -7.71 -10.68
CA TYR A 150 -17.72 -8.13 -11.18
C TYR A 150 -17.39 -9.61 -10.98
N GLY A 151 -18.24 -10.39 -10.32
CA GLY A 151 -17.89 -11.73 -9.84
C GLY A 151 -17.30 -12.67 -10.90
N LYS A 152 -17.74 -12.56 -12.16
CA LYS A 152 -17.18 -13.35 -13.27
C LYS A 152 -15.75 -12.96 -13.63
N ASP A 153 -15.43 -11.69 -13.50
CA ASP A 153 -14.12 -11.11 -13.81
C ASP A 153 -13.25 -10.92 -12.56
N ALA A 154 -13.85 -11.06 -11.37
CA ALA A 154 -13.14 -10.87 -10.12
C ALA A 154 -12.20 -12.02 -9.80
N VAL A 155 -11.12 -11.68 -9.10
CA VAL A 155 -10.20 -12.63 -8.47
C VAL A 155 -9.77 -12.08 -7.12
N PHE A 156 -9.84 -12.91 -6.08
CA PHE A 156 -9.39 -12.53 -4.73
C PHE A 156 -7.89 -12.79 -4.57
N ILE A 157 -7.18 -11.85 -3.97
CA ILE A 157 -5.82 -12.01 -3.45
C ILE A 157 -5.83 -11.77 -1.94
N GLY A 158 -5.02 -12.50 -1.20
CA GLY A 158 -4.94 -12.36 0.26
C GLY A 158 -4.67 -13.70 0.94
N THR A 159 -4.66 -13.68 2.28
CA THR A 159 -4.46 -14.87 3.11
C THR A 159 -5.65 -15.84 3.03
N ASP A 160 -5.45 -17.08 3.48
CA ASP A 160 -6.54 -18.07 3.57
C ASP A 160 -7.68 -17.58 4.45
N HIS A 161 -7.35 -16.96 5.57
CA HIS A 161 -8.33 -16.41 6.50
C HIS A 161 -9.17 -15.30 5.85
N GLU A 162 -8.52 -14.34 5.17
CA GLU A 162 -9.22 -13.23 4.49
C GLU A 162 -10.13 -13.73 3.37
N TYR A 163 -9.66 -14.71 2.59
CA TYR A 163 -10.46 -15.32 1.53
C TYR A 163 -11.69 -16.04 2.07
N ASN A 164 -11.50 -16.91 3.08
CA ASN A 164 -12.60 -17.68 3.66
C ASN A 164 -13.66 -16.76 4.30
N ASP A 165 -13.23 -15.73 5.02
CA ASP A 165 -14.12 -14.72 5.60
C ASP A 165 -14.89 -13.94 4.52
N PHE A 166 -14.22 -13.59 3.42
CA PHE A 166 -14.86 -12.91 2.29
C PHE A 166 -15.92 -13.78 1.61
N VAL A 167 -15.57 -15.03 1.31
CA VAL A 167 -16.48 -15.97 0.63
C VAL A 167 -17.70 -16.29 1.50
N GLN A 168 -17.48 -16.49 2.80
CA GLN A 168 -18.57 -16.75 3.75
C GLN A 168 -19.56 -15.58 3.81
N SER A 169 -19.07 -14.35 3.67
CA SER A 169 -19.88 -13.14 3.80
C SER A 169 -20.55 -12.71 2.49
N PHE A 170 -19.89 -12.88 1.33
CA PHE A 170 -20.28 -12.24 0.07
C PHE A 170 -20.39 -13.19 -1.13
N GLY A 171 -20.05 -14.46 -0.97
CA GLY A 171 -20.14 -15.47 -2.02
C GLY A 171 -18.81 -15.80 -2.69
N GLN A 172 -18.84 -16.90 -3.44
CA GLN A 172 -17.66 -17.50 -4.06
C GLN A 172 -17.15 -16.69 -5.25
N ILE A 173 -15.85 -16.36 -5.24
CA ILE A 173 -15.11 -15.83 -6.39
C ILE A 173 -13.79 -16.61 -6.55
N PRO A 174 -13.19 -16.66 -7.75
CA PRO A 174 -11.87 -17.25 -7.93
C PRO A 174 -10.82 -16.64 -7.01
N ARG A 175 -9.83 -17.42 -6.61
CA ARG A 175 -8.69 -16.95 -5.81
C ARG A 175 -7.40 -17.11 -6.59
N HIS A 176 -6.53 -16.12 -6.47
CA HIS A 176 -5.14 -16.16 -6.92
C HIS A 176 -4.20 -16.14 -5.72
N LEU A 177 -3.36 -17.16 -5.59
CA LEU A 177 -2.39 -17.24 -4.49
C LEU A 177 -1.18 -16.37 -4.80
N THR A 178 -0.75 -15.63 -3.82
CA THR A 178 0.46 -14.78 -3.86
C THR A 178 1.34 -15.11 -2.67
N LYS A 179 2.65 -15.24 -2.89
CA LYS A 179 3.60 -15.59 -1.82
C LYS A 179 4.21 -14.38 -1.12
N ASP A 180 4.27 -13.23 -1.82
CA ASP A 180 4.92 -12.01 -1.34
C ASP A 180 4.29 -10.75 -1.94
N CYS A 181 4.73 -9.57 -1.48
CA CYS A 181 4.23 -8.29 -1.94
C CYS A 181 4.55 -7.99 -3.41
N LEU A 182 5.60 -8.58 -3.98
CA LEU A 182 5.90 -8.42 -5.40
C LEU A 182 4.89 -9.17 -6.27
N GLU A 183 4.49 -10.37 -5.88
CA GLU A 183 3.42 -11.11 -6.58
C GLU A 183 2.06 -10.42 -6.42
N VAL A 184 1.75 -9.87 -5.24
CA VAL A 184 0.58 -9.00 -5.05
C VAL A 184 0.64 -7.80 -6.01
N ALA A 185 1.78 -7.13 -6.12
CA ALA A 185 1.95 -5.99 -7.00
C ALA A 185 1.78 -6.37 -8.49
N ARG A 186 2.32 -7.50 -8.91
CA ARG A 186 2.18 -8.03 -10.28
C ARG A 186 0.72 -8.39 -10.61
N ALA A 187 -0.01 -8.96 -9.65
CA ALA A 187 -1.43 -9.25 -9.80
C ALA A 187 -2.25 -7.97 -9.98
N ILE A 188 -2.01 -6.97 -9.14
CA ILE A 188 -2.69 -5.67 -9.20
C ILE A 188 -2.29 -4.91 -10.48
N ALA A 189 -1.02 -4.94 -10.90
CA ALA A 189 -0.57 -4.26 -12.12
C ALA A 189 -1.23 -4.78 -13.39
N ALA A 190 -1.69 -6.03 -13.41
CA ALA A 190 -2.42 -6.63 -14.53
C ALA A 190 -3.93 -6.29 -14.53
N SER A 191 -4.45 -5.82 -13.41
CA SER A 191 -5.90 -5.62 -13.23
C SER A 191 -6.42 -4.38 -13.95
N LYS A 192 -7.69 -4.43 -14.37
CA LYS A 192 -8.41 -3.25 -14.85
C LYS A 192 -8.96 -2.38 -13.71
N LEU A 193 -9.14 -3.00 -12.53
CA LEU A 193 -9.65 -2.36 -11.31
C LEU A 193 -9.15 -3.13 -10.08
N TYR A 194 -8.71 -2.41 -9.08
CA TYR A 194 -8.51 -2.93 -7.74
C TYR A 194 -9.67 -2.54 -6.83
N VAL A 195 -10.22 -3.47 -6.06
CA VAL A 195 -11.25 -3.19 -5.05
C VAL A 195 -10.78 -3.72 -3.71
N GLY A 196 -10.73 -2.86 -2.70
CA GLY A 196 -10.26 -3.29 -1.38
C GLY A 196 -10.40 -2.26 -0.29
N ASN A 197 -10.09 -2.69 0.94
CA ASN A 197 -10.04 -1.80 2.10
C ASN A 197 -8.62 -1.25 2.35
N GLN A 198 -8.45 -0.50 3.44
CA GLN A 198 -7.18 0.12 3.83
C GLN A 198 -6.15 -0.95 4.27
N SER A 199 -5.40 -1.48 3.33
CA SER A 199 -4.42 -2.56 3.51
C SER A 199 -3.11 -2.25 2.78
N SER A 200 -2.10 -3.12 2.91
CA SER A 200 -0.87 -3.02 2.12
C SER A 200 -1.14 -3.15 0.61
N ALA A 201 -2.11 -3.98 0.21
CA ALA A 201 -2.52 -4.13 -1.19
C ALA A 201 -3.11 -2.82 -1.76
N TYR A 202 -3.85 -2.05 -0.94
CA TYR A 202 -4.30 -0.71 -1.34
C TYR A 202 -3.10 0.21 -1.66
N TRP A 203 -2.07 0.25 -0.80
CA TRP A 203 -0.90 1.09 -1.04
C TRP A 203 -0.11 0.67 -2.29
N ILE A 204 -0.13 -0.62 -2.61
CA ILE A 204 0.41 -1.14 -3.87
C ILE A 204 -0.40 -0.63 -5.06
N ALA A 205 -1.73 -0.75 -5.02
CA ALA A 205 -2.61 -0.28 -6.10
C ALA A 205 -2.47 1.23 -6.33
N ALA A 206 -2.45 2.02 -5.26
CA ALA A 206 -2.21 3.46 -5.32
C ALA A 206 -0.81 3.78 -5.88
N GLY A 207 0.20 3.01 -5.49
CA GLY A 207 1.58 3.16 -5.98
C GLY A 207 1.74 2.87 -7.46
N LEU A 208 0.98 1.93 -7.98
CA LEU A 208 0.93 1.57 -9.39
C LEU A 208 -0.01 2.49 -10.21
N ARG A 209 -0.81 3.33 -9.55
CA ARG A 209 -1.86 4.17 -10.18
C ARG A 209 -2.92 3.36 -10.93
N ILE A 210 -3.22 2.16 -10.48
CA ILE A 210 -4.30 1.35 -11.04
C ILE A 210 -5.65 1.97 -10.63
N PRO A 211 -6.66 2.00 -11.52
CA PRO A 211 -8.01 2.37 -11.11
C PRO A 211 -8.42 1.59 -9.87
N LEU A 212 -8.95 2.26 -8.85
CA LEU A 212 -9.30 1.61 -7.60
C LEU A 212 -10.64 2.09 -7.04
N LEU A 213 -11.31 1.17 -6.36
CA LEU A 213 -12.45 1.42 -5.51
C LEU A 213 -12.09 1.02 -4.07
N GLN A 214 -12.03 1.99 -3.19
CA GLN A 214 -11.66 1.73 -1.80
C GLN A 214 -12.85 1.72 -0.86
N GLU A 215 -12.99 0.63 -0.08
CA GLU A 215 -13.76 0.59 1.16
C GLU A 215 -13.03 1.46 2.18
N VAL A 216 -13.56 2.64 2.51
CA VAL A 216 -12.92 3.57 3.45
C VAL A 216 -13.50 3.37 4.84
N TYR A 217 -12.62 3.12 5.82
CA TYR A 217 -13.00 3.12 7.24
C TYR A 217 -13.19 4.56 7.71
N GLU A 218 -14.42 4.92 8.05
CA GLU A 218 -14.82 6.32 8.33
C GLU A 218 -14.11 6.95 9.53
N HIS A 219 -13.69 6.13 10.53
CA HIS A 219 -13.03 6.64 11.74
C HIS A 219 -11.52 6.90 11.56
N ALA A 220 -10.90 6.38 10.50
CA ALA A 220 -9.50 6.63 10.19
C ALA A 220 -9.25 6.66 8.67
N PRO A 221 -9.73 7.68 7.93
CA PRO A 221 -9.57 7.78 6.48
C PRO A 221 -8.15 8.23 6.09
N ASN A 222 -7.12 7.54 6.60
CA ASN A 222 -5.71 7.92 6.51
C ASN A 222 -4.98 7.35 5.28
N SER A 223 -5.71 6.79 4.32
CA SER A 223 -5.13 6.17 3.12
C SER A 223 -5.52 6.86 1.82
N ILE A 224 -6.18 8.00 1.86
CA ILE A 224 -6.70 8.66 0.67
C ILE A 224 -5.57 9.35 -0.11
N ILE A 225 -5.31 8.88 -1.32
CA ILE A 225 -4.39 9.48 -2.30
C ILE A 225 -5.18 9.76 -3.58
N ARG A 226 -5.45 11.02 -3.86
CA ARG A 226 -6.29 11.43 -5.00
C ARG A 226 -5.52 11.35 -6.32
N TYR A 227 -6.06 10.58 -7.28
CA TYR A 227 -5.60 10.53 -8.66
C TYR A 227 -6.75 10.09 -9.59
N PRO A 228 -6.64 10.31 -10.91
CA PRO A 228 -7.66 9.86 -11.86
C PRO A 228 -7.90 8.35 -11.78
N GLY A 229 -9.16 7.94 -11.63
CA GLY A 229 -9.55 6.54 -11.49
C GLY A 229 -9.57 6.00 -10.05
N ALA A 230 -9.22 6.80 -9.04
CA ALA A 230 -9.38 6.43 -7.63
C ALA A 230 -10.75 6.88 -7.09
N VAL A 231 -11.53 5.92 -6.62
CA VAL A 231 -12.85 6.13 -6.01
C VAL A 231 -12.82 5.68 -4.55
N TYR A 232 -13.33 6.52 -3.65
CA TYR A 232 -13.33 6.33 -2.20
C TYR A 232 -14.75 6.27 -1.67
N CYS A 233 -15.18 5.10 -1.20
CA CYS A 233 -16.53 4.88 -0.74
C CYS A 233 -16.60 4.93 0.80
N PHE A 234 -17.33 5.90 1.33
CA PHE A 234 -17.56 6.11 2.76
C PHE A 234 -18.95 5.65 3.22
N ASP A 235 -19.95 5.83 2.36
CA ASP A 235 -21.37 5.72 2.73
C ASP A 235 -22.12 4.55 2.02
N GLY A 236 -21.38 3.78 1.22
CA GLY A 236 -21.95 2.66 0.47
C GLY A 236 -22.53 3.04 -0.89
N ASN A 237 -22.49 4.31 -1.28
CA ASN A 237 -22.96 4.78 -2.58
C ASN A 237 -21.83 4.66 -3.61
N ILE A 238 -22.04 3.83 -4.64
CA ILE A 238 -21.08 3.58 -5.72
C ILE A 238 -21.82 3.70 -7.05
N ASP A 239 -21.30 4.53 -7.94
CA ASP A 239 -21.68 4.55 -9.33
C ASP A 239 -20.82 3.53 -10.11
N PHE A 240 -21.32 2.30 -10.24
CA PHE A 240 -20.63 1.22 -10.95
C PHE A 240 -20.45 1.50 -12.45
N GLU A 241 -21.29 2.35 -13.06
CA GLU A 241 -21.18 2.70 -14.47
C GLU A 241 -19.98 3.61 -14.78
N SER A 242 -19.50 4.34 -13.77
CA SER A 242 -18.30 5.17 -13.89
C SER A 242 -16.98 4.42 -13.67
N LEU A 243 -17.06 3.16 -13.22
CA LEU A 243 -15.88 2.32 -12.98
C LEU A 243 -15.51 1.51 -14.23
N PRO A 244 -14.25 1.03 -14.34
CA PRO A 244 -13.82 0.15 -15.43
C PRO A 244 -14.67 -1.11 -15.54
N LYS A 245 -15.11 -1.41 -16.78
CA LYS A 245 -15.93 -2.58 -17.13
C LYS A 245 -15.09 -3.78 -17.53
#